data_4be4597d486fd1a9299ed4fec8659fca
#
_entry.id   4be4597d486fd1a9299ed4fec8659fca
#
_cell.length_a   1.000
_cell.length_b   1.000
_cell.length_c   1.000
_cell.angle_alpha   90.00
_cell.angle_beta   90.00
_cell.angle_gamma   90.00
#
_symmetry.space_group_name_H-M   'P 1'
#
loop_
_entity.id
_entity.type
_entity.pdbx_description
1 polymer ?
#
loop_
_entity_poly.entity_id
_entity_poly.type
_entity_poly.pdbx_seq_one_letter_code
_entity_poly.pdbx_strand_id
1 'polypeptide(L)'
;MRILHVSDLHSADAHFQFVKKVCGYFDLVCLTGDLLDLNSQRPVGDQIERVLAHLGTIPVPLAICSGNHDSEAGLGPRLEHAAWLKEARRKNVWIDGDSFKMGSHAFRCIPWSGTLPEDGANEIWLIHAPPDETPTGISVGGAGWGDFEFGELCRAGRGPRLALSGHVHCPQRWYAKAGRTVSLNPGRPDTASTLNYIGLDLARGVVARSHVSGDTDFLKL
;
A
#
# COMPACT_ATOMS: atom_id res chain seq x y z
N MET A 1 0.82 12.76 13.79
CA MET A 1 1.44 11.53 13.27
C MET A 1 1.66 11.70 11.78
N ARG A 2 2.89 11.48 11.34
CA ARG A 2 3.30 11.56 9.93
C ARG A 2 3.47 10.14 9.40
N ILE A 3 2.87 9.84 8.25
CA ILE A 3 2.92 8.54 7.60
C ILE A 3 3.55 8.70 6.22
N LEU A 4 4.49 7.82 5.89
CA LEU A 4 4.96 7.59 4.53
C LEU A 4 4.15 6.44 3.93
N HIS A 5 3.46 6.69 2.84
CA HIS A 5 2.75 5.65 2.08
C HIS A 5 3.40 5.47 0.71
N VAL A 6 3.81 4.26 0.43
CA VAL A 6 4.34 3.80 -0.87
C VAL A 6 3.73 2.46 -1.25
N SER A 7 3.72 2.14 -2.53
CA SER A 7 3.18 0.90 -3.09
C SER A 7 3.99 0.46 -4.30
N ASP A 8 3.79 -0.79 -4.73
CA ASP A 8 4.25 -1.30 -6.03
C ASP A 8 5.77 -1.19 -6.20
N LEU A 9 6.54 -1.65 -5.19
CA LEU A 9 8.00 -1.60 -5.18
C LEU A 9 8.65 -2.58 -6.18
N HIS A 10 7.98 -3.70 -6.50
CA HIS A 10 8.35 -4.69 -7.51
C HIS A 10 9.82 -5.10 -7.45
N SER A 11 10.31 -5.48 -6.28
CA SER A 11 11.68 -5.92 -6.00
C SER A 11 12.79 -4.96 -6.47
N ALA A 12 12.45 -3.69 -6.74
CA ALA A 12 13.41 -2.70 -7.19
C ALA A 12 14.24 -2.17 -6.01
N ASP A 13 15.51 -2.54 -5.93
CA ASP A 13 16.42 -2.12 -4.86
C ASP A 13 16.44 -0.60 -4.65
N ALA A 14 16.42 0.16 -5.74
CA ALA A 14 16.41 1.63 -5.68
C ALA A 14 15.20 2.18 -4.94
N HIS A 15 14.03 1.53 -5.06
CA HIS A 15 12.80 1.91 -4.37
C HIS A 15 12.92 1.68 -2.85
N PHE A 16 13.42 0.52 -2.44
CA PHE A 16 13.67 0.25 -1.01
C PHE A 16 14.73 1.18 -0.41
N GLN A 17 15.80 1.48 -1.16
CA GLN A 17 16.81 2.45 -0.73
C GLN A 17 16.23 3.85 -0.59
N PHE A 18 15.33 4.27 -1.49
CA PHE A 18 14.62 5.53 -1.38
C PHE A 18 13.77 5.56 -0.10
N VAL A 19 12.94 4.52 0.15
CA VAL A 19 12.15 4.41 1.38
C VAL A 19 13.04 4.52 2.61
N LYS A 20 14.14 3.78 2.67
CA LYS A 20 15.13 3.84 3.75
C LYS A 20 15.70 5.25 3.95
N LYS A 21 15.99 5.96 2.87
CA LYS A 21 16.55 7.32 2.91
C LYS A 21 15.57 8.32 3.54
N VAL A 22 14.28 8.20 3.25
CA VAL A 22 13.28 9.21 3.65
C VAL A 22 12.48 8.82 4.89
N CYS A 23 12.46 7.55 5.29
CA CYS A 23 11.61 7.04 6.38
C CYS A 23 11.81 7.77 7.72
N GLY A 24 13.01 8.27 8.00
CA GLY A 24 13.31 9.01 9.25
C GLY A 24 12.52 10.31 9.45
N TYR A 25 11.85 10.82 8.41
CA TYR A 25 10.95 11.98 8.52
C TYR A 25 9.53 11.60 8.93
N PHE A 26 9.22 10.31 9.11
CA PHE A 26 7.90 9.77 9.36
C PHE A 26 7.85 8.92 10.62
N ASP A 27 6.67 8.84 11.24
CA ASP A 27 6.43 8.05 12.44
C ASP A 27 6.06 6.60 12.10
N LEU A 28 5.55 6.36 10.87
CA LEU A 28 5.13 5.07 10.34
C LEU A 28 5.37 5.04 8.83
N VAL A 29 5.85 3.90 8.33
CA VAL A 29 5.89 3.59 6.90
C VAL A 29 4.81 2.56 6.58
N CYS A 30 3.96 2.84 5.59
CA CYS A 30 2.94 1.96 5.07
C CYS A 30 3.33 1.49 3.67
N LEU A 31 3.49 0.18 3.51
CA LEU A 31 3.76 -0.48 2.24
C LEU A 31 2.50 -1.23 1.80
N THR A 32 1.92 -0.83 0.68
CA THR A 32 0.61 -1.32 0.26
C THR A 32 0.68 -2.26 -0.94
N GLY A 33 1.46 -3.33 -0.77
CA GLY A 33 1.52 -4.47 -1.69
C GLY A 33 2.47 -4.32 -2.86
N ASP A 34 2.59 -5.41 -3.61
CA ASP A 34 3.46 -5.60 -4.76
C ASP A 34 4.92 -5.28 -4.42
N LEU A 35 5.40 -5.92 -3.35
CA LEU A 35 6.80 -5.86 -2.95
C LEU A 35 7.67 -6.71 -3.88
N LEU A 36 7.13 -7.83 -4.39
CA LEU A 36 7.74 -8.71 -5.39
C LEU A 36 7.33 -8.31 -6.81
N ASP A 37 8.01 -8.90 -7.79
CA ASP A 37 7.71 -8.75 -9.22
C ASP A 37 7.62 -10.13 -9.89
N LEU A 38 6.40 -10.64 -10.09
CA LEU A 38 6.16 -11.92 -10.75
C LEU A 38 6.52 -11.91 -12.25
N ASN A 39 6.69 -10.72 -12.85
CA ASN A 39 7.13 -10.57 -14.23
C ASN A 39 8.67 -10.52 -14.37
N SER A 40 9.38 -10.49 -13.23
CA SER A 40 10.84 -10.49 -13.21
C SER A 40 11.40 -11.86 -13.61
N GLN A 41 12.56 -11.86 -14.27
CA GLN A 41 13.34 -13.09 -14.51
C GLN A 41 14.05 -13.60 -13.25
N ARG A 42 14.09 -12.80 -12.17
CA ARG A 42 14.70 -13.22 -10.91
C ARG A 42 13.76 -14.20 -10.20
N PRO A 43 14.28 -15.36 -9.74
CA PRO A 43 13.47 -16.33 -8.98
C PRO A 43 12.76 -15.66 -7.78
N VAL A 44 11.53 -16.08 -7.50
CA VAL A 44 10.71 -15.52 -6.41
C VAL A 44 11.42 -15.66 -5.06
N GLY A 45 12.07 -16.78 -4.78
CA GLY A 45 12.84 -16.98 -3.54
C GLY A 45 13.94 -15.93 -3.34
N ASP A 46 14.70 -15.64 -4.40
CA ASP A 46 15.76 -14.62 -4.35
C ASP A 46 15.19 -13.21 -4.13
N GLN A 47 13.99 -12.95 -4.70
CA GLN A 47 13.31 -11.69 -4.48
C GLN A 47 12.87 -11.56 -3.03
N ILE A 48 12.29 -12.62 -2.44
CA ILE A 48 11.84 -12.65 -1.05
C ILE A 48 13.02 -12.35 -0.11
N GLU A 49 14.15 -13.06 -0.25
CA GLU A 49 15.35 -12.84 0.56
C GLU A 49 15.81 -11.37 0.51
N ARG A 50 15.86 -10.79 -0.69
CA ARG A 50 16.28 -9.39 -0.87
C ARG A 50 15.29 -8.40 -0.26
N VAL A 51 14.00 -8.61 -0.47
CA VAL A 51 12.95 -7.76 0.11
C VAL A 51 13.00 -7.82 1.63
N LEU A 52 13.09 -9.02 2.22
CA LEU A 52 13.24 -9.19 3.67
C LEU A 52 14.49 -8.49 4.21
N ALA A 53 15.62 -8.58 3.50
CA ALA A 53 16.83 -7.87 3.87
C ALA A 53 16.61 -6.34 3.87
N HIS A 54 15.95 -5.79 2.85
CA HIS A 54 15.62 -4.37 2.80
C HIS A 54 14.67 -3.95 3.94
N LEU A 55 13.57 -4.69 4.14
CA LEU A 55 12.62 -4.44 5.23
C LEU A 55 13.33 -4.43 6.58
N GLY A 56 14.28 -5.38 6.79
CA GLY A 56 15.11 -5.47 8.00
C GLY A 56 15.92 -4.22 8.30
N THR A 57 16.24 -3.40 7.29
CA THR A 57 17.07 -2.18 7.45
C THR A 57 16.26 -0.91 7.73
N ILE A 58 14.93 -0.94 7.65
CA ILE A 58 14.09 0.24 7.91
C ILE A 58 13.94 0.41 9.44
N PRO A 59 14.42 1.52 10.02
CA PRO A 59 14.51 1.67 11.46
C PRO A 59 13.21 2.17 12.14
N VAL A 60 12.21 2.56 11.34
CA VAL A 60 10.92 3.09 11.85
C VAL A 60 9.84 2.02 11.81
N PRO A 61 8.74 2.18 12.55
CA PRO A 61 7.58 1.29 12.48
C PRO A 61 7.09 1.06 11.05
N LEU A 62 6.72 -0.20 10.73
CA LEU A 62 6.25 -0.62 9.42
C LEU A 62 4.86 -1.25 9.51
N ALA A 63 3.98 -0.90 8.57
CA ALA A 63 2.76 -1.63 8.31
C ALA A 63 2.75 -2.07 6.84
N ILE A 64 2.45 -3.33 6.59
CA ILE A 64 2.59 -3.95 5.27
C ILE A 64 1.34 -4.76 4.97
N CYS A 65 0.72 -4.56 3.83
CA CYS A 65 -0.20 -5.54 3.25
C CYS A 65 0.37 -6.11 1.95
N SER A 66 0.00 -7.33 1.60
CA SER A 66 0.38 -7.94 0.33
C SER A 66 -0.42 -7.39 -0.85
N GLY A 67 0.15 -7.51 -2.05
CA GLY A 67 -0.49 -7.30 -3.34
C GLY A 67 -0.52 -8.59 -4.18
N ASN A 68 -1.02 -8.48 -5.40
CA ASN A 68 -1.16 -9.65 -6.29
C ASN A 68 0.18 -10.24 -6.74
N HIS A 69 1.25 -9.47 -6.76
CA HIS A 69 2.60 -9.96 -7.04
C HIS A 69 3.28 -10.61 -5.83
N ASP A 70 2.74 -10.46 -4.63
CA ASP A 70 3.34 -11.01 -3.41
C ASP A 70 2.88 -12.44 -3.11
N SER A 71 1.87 -12.94 -3.84
CA SER A 71 1.40 -14.30 -3.68
C SER A 71 2.45 -15.30 -4.16
N GLU A 72 2.60 -16.41 -3.43
CA GLU A 72 3.50 -17.51 -3.79
C GLU A 72 2.90 -18.44 -4.85
N ALA A 73 1.97 -17.96 -5.68
CA ALA A 73 1.24 -18.75 -6.67
C ALA A 73 2.13 -19.51 -7.67
N GLY A 74 3.40 -19.12 -7.82
CA GLY A 74 4.39 -19.85 -8.61
C GLY A 74 4.98 -21.09 -7.91
N LEU A 75 4.71 -21.31 -6.61
CA LEU A 75 5.30 -22.37 -5.81
C LEU A 75 4.32 -23.54 -5.50
N GLY A 76 3.06 -23.43 -5.93
CA GLY A 76 2.08 -24.50 -5.78
C GLY A 76 0.63 -24.04 -5.64
N PRO A 77 -0.36 -24.93 -5.88
CA PRO A 77 -1.79 -24.57 -6.00
C PRO A 77 -2.49 -24.14 -4.70
N ARG A 78 -1.78 -24.01 -3.59
CA ARG A 78 -2.34 -23.64 -2.27
C ARG A 78 -1.73 -22.35 -1.68
N LEU A 79 -0.88 -21.65 -2.43
CA LEU A 79 -0.13 -20.51 -1.92
C LEU A 79 -0.65 -19.19 -2.51
N GLU A 80 -1.94 -18.92 -2.31
CA GLU A 80 -2.58 -17.65 -2.70
C GLU A 80 -2.22 -16.49 -1.77
N HIS A 81 -1.48 -16.76 -0.68
CA HIS A 81 -1.15 -15.79 0.33
C HIS A 81 0.35 -15.50 0.36
N ALA A 82 0.73 -14.29 0.69
CA ALA A 82 2.12 -13.88 0.92
C ALA A 82 2.64 -14.42 2.27
N ALA A 83 2.72 -15.74 2.42
CA ALA A 83 3.11 -16.37 3.69
C ALA A 83 4.51 -15.97 4.14
N TRP A 84 5.40 -15.65 3.20
CA TRP A 84 6.76 -15.17 3.44
C TRP A 84 6.82 -13.85 4.23
N LEU A 85 5.77 -13.02 4.19
CA LEU A 85 5.71 -11.79 5.00
C LEU A 85 5.82 -12.05 6.49
N LYS A 86 5.48 -13.26 6.97
CA LYS A 86 5.64 -13.66 8.37
C LYS A 86 7.10 -13.56 8.83
N GLU A 87 8.05 -13.72 7.93
CA GLU A 87 9.49 -13.61 8.22
C GLU A 87 9.92 -12.15 8.47
N ALA A 88 9.17 -11.17 7.95
CA ALA A 88 9.40 -9.75 8.24
C ALA A 88 8.96 -9.35 9.65
N ARG A 89 8.23 -10.24 10.38
CA ARG A 89 7.61 -9.93 11.66
C ARG A 89 8.65 -9.69 12.75
N ARG A 90 8.60 -8.53 13.35
CA ARG A 90 9.38 -8.12 14.50
C ARG A 90 8.64 -7.04 15.29
N LYS A 91 9.21 -6.56 16.38
CA LYS A 91 8.65 -5.44 17.14
C LYS A 91 8.39 -4.22 16.22
N ASN A 92 7.21 -3.66 16.29
CA ASN A 92 6.74 -2.51 15.48
C ASN A 92 6.68 -2.79 13.97
N VAL A 93 6.48 -4.05 13.57
CA VAL A 93 6.16 -4.43 12.20
C VAL A 93 4.86 -5.21 12.20
N TRP A 94 3.89 -4.68 11.49
CA TRP A 94 2.56 -5.27 11.29
C TRP A 94 2.42 -5.68 9.83
N ILE A 95 1.86 -6.85 9.62
CA ILE A 95 1.74 -7.46 8.30
C ILE A 95 0.30 -7.91 8.05
N ASP A 96 0.03 -8.56 6.95
CA ASP A 96 -1.24 -9.14 6.56
C ASP A 96 -2.04 -9.72 7.73
N GLY A 97 -3.30 -9.31 7.84
CA GLY A 97 -4.23 -9.72 8.88
C GLY A 97 -4.07 -8.99 10.23
N ASP A 98 -3.00 -8.24 10.42
CA ASP A 98 -2.80 -7.51 11.67
C ASP A 98 -3.70 -6.28 11.78
N SER A 99 -4.16 -6.02 13.00
CA SER A 99 -4.78 -4.75 13.39
C SER A 99 -3.99 -4.17 14.55
N PHE A 100 -3.77 -2.86 14.54
CA PHE A 100 -3.02 -2.20 15.59
C PHE A 100 -3.49 -0.77 15.81
N LYS A 101 -3.07 -0.18 16.93
CA LYS A 101 -3.27 1.24 17.24
C LYS A 101 -1.94 1.95 17.34
N MET A 102 -1.88 3.15 16.77
CA MET A 102 -0.75 4.06 16.92
C MET A 102 -1.28 5.47 17.22
N GLY A 103 -1.01 5.97 18.41
CA GLY A 103 -1.69 7.14 18.94
C GLY A 103 -3.20 6.91 19.02
N SER A 104 -3.99 7.84 18.48
CA SER A 104 -5.46 7.75 18.44
C SER A 104 -6.01 7.04 17.20
N HIS A 105 -5.14 6.51 16.33
CA HIS A 105 -5.53 5.94 15.05
C HIS A 105 -5.47 4.41 15.08
N ALA A 106 -6.53 3.77 14.57
CA ALA A 106 -6.59 2.33 14.36
C ALA A 106 -6.23 2.01 12.90
N PHE A 107 -5.42 0.98 12.71
CA PHE A 107 -4.94 0.50 11.43
C PHE A 107 -5.28 -0.97 11.23
N ARG A 108 -5.45 -1.36 9.97
CA ARG A 108 -5.62 -2.76 9.57
C ARG A 108 -4.86 -3.03 8.28
N CYS A 109 -4.08 -4.11 8.26
CA CYS A 109 -3.41 -4.62 7.07
C CYS A 109 -4.30 -5.70 6.43
N ILE A 110 -4.92 -5.39 5.29
CA ILE A 110 -5.80 -6.30 4.56
C ILE A 110 -4.95 -7.10 3.58
N PRO A 111 -4.86 -8.44 3.73
CA PRO A 111 -4.10 -9.27 2.81
C PRO A 111 -4.74 -9.29 1.42
N TRP A 112 -3.93 -9.46 0.37
CA TRP A 112 -4.44 -9.77 -0.95
C TRP A 112 -5.28 -11.05 -0.90
N SER A 113 -6.42 -11.08 -1.58
CA SER A 113 -7.42 -12.18 -1.52
C SER A 113 -7.97 -12.49 -0.12
N GLY A 114 -7.76 -11.62 0.86
CA GLY A 114 -8.34 -11.76 2.20
C GLY A 114 -9.78 -11.29 2.25
N THR A 115 -10.55 -11.85 3.19
CA THR A 115 -11.92 -11.39 3.46
C THR A 115 -11.90 -9.98 4.04
N LEU A 116 -12.70 -9.09 3.46
CA LEU A 116 -12.87 -7.74 3.98
C LEU A 116 -13.63 -7.75 5.31
N PRO A 117 -13.27 -6.87 6.26
CA PRO A 117 -14.08 -6.65 7.46
C PRO A 117 -15.46 -6.09 7.11
N GLU A 118 -16.47 -6.42 7.89
CA GLU A 118 -17.84 -5.96 7.68
C GLU A 118 -17.99 -4.44 7.83
N ASP A 119 -17.18 -3.81 8.68
CA ASP A 119 -17.15 -2.36 8.92
C ASP A 119 -15.72 -1.90 9.28
N GLY A 120 -15.29 -0.81 8.67
CA GLY A 120 -14.01 -0.16 8.92
C GLY A 120 -14.11 1.30 9.38
N ALA A 121 -15.30 1.73 9.84
CA ALA A 121 -15.72 3.12 10.00
C ALA A 121 -14.67 4.12 10.52
N ASN A 122 -13.84 3.77 11.46
CA ASN A 122 -12.87 4.66 12.09
C ASN A 122 -11.42 4.20 11.89
N GLU A 123 -11.22 3.24 10.99
CA GLU A 123 -9.92 2.66 10.73
C GLU A 123 -9.22 3.32 9.54
N ILE A 124 -7.92 3.11 9.47
CA ILE A 124 -7.07 3.33 8.29
C ILE A 124 -6.69 1.94 7.79
N TRP A 125 -7.08 1.60 6.56
CA TRP A 125 -6.72 0.32 5.97
C TRP A 125 -5.55 0.46 5.03
N LEU A 126 -4.62 -0.48 5.13
CA LEU A 126 -3.68 -0.79 4.09
C LEU A 126 -4.32 -1.91 3.27
N ILE A 127 -4.64 -1.66 2.03
CA ILE A 127 -5.29 -2.58 1.12
C ILE A 127 -4.76 -2.34 -0.29
N HIS A 128 -4.28 -3.38 -0.97
CA HIS A 128 -3.55 -3.20 -2.21
C HIS A 128 -4.42 -2.62 -3.33
N ALA A 129 -5.55 -3.26 -3.67
CA ALA A 129 -6.44 -2.72 -4.69
C ALA A 129 -7.32 -1.59 -4.11
N PRO A 130 -7.41 -0.43 -4.79
CA PRO A 130 -8.34 0.63 -4.40
C PRO A 130 -9.80 0.22 -4.68
N PRO A 131 -10.80 0.96 -4.15
CA PRO A 131 -12.21 0.67 -4.46
C PRO A 131 -12.46 0.81 -5.96
N ASP A 132 -13.22 -0.11 -6.55
CA ASP A 132 -13.63 -0.05 -7.97
C ASP A 132 -14.47 1.20 -8.27
N GLU A 133 -14.62 1.51 -9.55
CA GLU A 133 -15.38 2.66 -10.06
C GLU A 133 -14.93 4.02 -9.47
N THR A 134 -13.71 4.07 -8.92
CA THR A 134 -13.12 5.32 -8.41
C THR A 134 -11.92 5.75 -9.27
N PRO A 135 -11.61 7.05 -9.34
CA PRO A 135 -10.43 7.54 -10.04
C PRO A 135 -9.10 6.96 -9.56
N THR A 136 -9.02 6.42 -8.32
CA THR A 136 -7.86 5.68 -7.81
C THR A 136 -7.81 4.24 -8.32
N GLY A 137 -8.97 3.64 -8.65
CA GLY A 137 -9.13 2.28 -9.16
C GLY A 137 -9.20 2.19 -10.69
N ILE A 138 -9.28 3.33 -11.39
CA ILE A 138 -9.33 3.39 -12.85
C ILE A 138 -8.02 3.99 -13.36
N SER A 139 -7.38 3.32 -14.33
CA SER A 139 -6.16 3.81 -14.96
C SER A 139 -6.44 5.00 -15.90
N VAL A 140 -5.41 5.78 -16.21
CA VAL A 140 -5.52 6.87 -17.20
C VAL A 140 -5.98 6.38 -18.58
N GLY A 141 -5.76 5.10 -18.89
CA GLY A 141 -6.27 4.44 -20.11
C GLY A 141 -7.74 4.02 -20.01
N GLY A 142 -8.42 4.23 -18.89
CA GLY A 142 -9.84 3.91 -18.69
C GLY A 142 -10.11 2.48 -18.21
N ALA A 143 -9.08 1.63 -18.06
CA ALA A 143 -9.25 0.27 -17.51
C ALA A 143 -9.48 0.32 -16.00
N GLY A 144 -10.51 -0.38 -15.52
CA GLY A 144 -10.82 -0.55 -14.11
C GLY A 144 -10.01 -1.73 -13.53
N TRP A 145 -9.30 -1.47 -12.43
CA TRP A 145 -8.48 -2.43 -11.69
C TRP A 145 -8.77 -2.40 -10.19
N GLY A 146 -9.82 -1.68 -9.79
CA GLY A 146 -10.24 -1.61 -8.40
C GLY A 146 -10.89 -2.91 -7.92
N ASP A 147 -10.98 -3.07 -6.60
CA ASP A 147 -11.66 -4.18 -5.95
C ASP A 147 -13.16 -3.89 -5.84
N PHE A 148 -13.98 -4.79 -6.40
CA PHE A 148 -15.44 -4.64 -6.43
C PHE A 148 -16.06 -4.71 -5.04
N GLU A 149 -15.69 -5.71 -4.23
CA GLU A 149 -16.27 -5.89 -2.89
C GLU A 149 -15.90 -4.70 -1.98
N PHE A 150 -14.68 -4.21 -2.10
CA PHE A 150 -14.25 -3.02 -1.38
C PHE A 150 -15.00 -1.77 -1.85
N GLY A 151 -15.24 -1.63 -3.16
CA GLY A 151 -16.07 -0.55 -3.70
C GLY A 151 -17.50 -0.57 -3.15
N GLU A 152 -18.16 -1.74 -3.14
CA GLU A 152 -19.48 -1.93 -2.55
C GLU A 152 -19.50 -1.57 -1.06
N LEU A 153 -18.50 -2.02 -0.30
CA LEU A 153 -18.37 -1.71 1.12
C LEU A 153 -18.26 -0.19 1.35
N CYS A 154 -17.48 0.49 0.53
CA CYS A 154 -17.33 1.96 0.59
C CYS A 154 -18.64 2.68 0.24
N ARG A 155 -19.31 2.28 -0.84
CA ARG A 155 -20.62 2.84 -1.27
C ARG A 155 -21.70 2.64 -0.21
N ALA A 156 -21.69 1.50 0.47
CA ALA A 156 -22.57 1.21 1.60
C ALA A 156 -22.27 2.02 2.88
N GLY A 157 -21.22 2.88 2.85
CA GLY A 157 -20.80 3.67 4.00
C GLY A 157 -20.15 2.86 5.13
N ARG A 158 -19.70 1.64 4.87
CA ARG A 158 -19.03 0.73 5.82
C ARG A 158 -17.50 0.65 5.64
N GLY A 159 -16.95 1.26 4.58
CA GLY A 159 -15.52 1.34 4.35
C GLY A 159 -14.77 2.11 5.44
N PRO A 160 -13.43 2.04 5.46
CA PRO A 160 -12.59 2.77 6.37
C PRO A 160 -12.72 4.28 6.15
N ARG A 161 -12.29 5.08 7.12
CA ARG A 161 -12.20 6.53 6.88
C ARG A 161 -11.11 6.88 5.86
N LEU A 162 -10.04 6.08 5.81
CA LEU A 162 -8.91 6.27 4.91
C LEU A 162 -8.41 4.90 4.41
N ALA A 163 -8.26 4.74 3.11
CA ALA A 163 -7.65 3.60 2.47
C ALA A 163 -6.34 4.01 1.81
N LEU A 164 -5.27 3.31 2.16
CA LEU A 164 -3.96 3.41 1.53
C LEU A 164 -3.84 2.25 0.56
N SER A 165 -3.74 2.53 -0.73
CA SER A 165 -3.79 1.53 -1.81
C SER A 165 -2.63 1.71 -2.81
N GLY A 166 -2.52 0.77 -3.75
CA GLY A 166 -1.59 0.76 -4.88
C GLY A 166 -2.25 0.14 -6.10
N HIS A 167 -1.62 -0.91 -6.68
CA HIS A 167 -2.13 -1.75 -7.76
C HIS A 167 -2.29 -1.02 -9.11
N VAL A 168 -2.96 0.10 -9.15
CA VAL A 168 -3.13 0.90 -10.37
C VAL A 168 -1.94 1.84 -10.50
N HIS A 169 -0.96 1.45 -11.32
CA HIS A 169 0.30 2.19 -11.47
C HIS A 169 0.10 3.63 -11.97
N CYS A 170 -0.84 3.81 -12.91
CA CYS A 170 -1.18 5.11 -13.47
C CYS A 170 -2.66 5.43 -13.21
N PRO A 171 -3.08 5.73 -11.96
CA PRO A 171 -4.46 6.04 -11.66
C PRO A 171 -4.88 7.37 -12.28
N GLN A 172 -6.17 7.51 -12.65
CA GLN A 172 -6.71 8.77 -13.15
C GLN A 172 -6.50 9.92 -12.16
N ARG A 173 -6.61 9.61 -10.86
CA ARG A 173 -6.26 10.52 -9.77
C ARG A 173 -5.63 9.73 -8.62
N TRP A 174 -4.72 10.36 -7.92
CA TRP A 174 -4.05 9.76 -6.78
C TRP A 174 -4.91 9.72 -5.49
N TYR A 175 -6.08 10.36 -5.50
CA TYR A 175 -7.09 10.30 -4.44
C TYR A 175 -8.50 10.27 -5.01
N ALA A 176 -9.42 9.68 -4.25
CA ALA A 176 -10.85 9.65 -4.55
C ALA A 176 -11.66 9.55 -3.27
N LYS A 177 -12.96 9.88 -3.35
CA LYS A 177 -13.94 9.57 -2.31
C LYS A 177 -14.88 8.48 -2.82
N ALA A 178 -15.09 7.45 -1.98
CA ALA A 178 -16.10 6.41 -2.15
C ALA A 178 -16.92 6.34 -0.85
N GLY A 179 -18.16 6.85 -0.88
CA GLY A 179 -18.92 7.08 0.34
C GLY A 179 -18.16 8.00 1.30
N ARG A 180 -17.91 7.53 2.52
CA ARG A 180 -17.11 8.27 3.53
C ARG A 180 -15.60 8.00 3.42
N THR A 181 -15.19 6.99 2.65
CA THR A 181 -13.80 6.59 2.52
C THR A 181 -13.03 7.56 1.61
N VAL A 182 -11.90 8.04 2.08
CA VAL A 182 -10.89 8.67 1.23
C VAL A 182 -9.90 7.59 0.81
N SER A 183 -9.84 7.28 -0.49
CA SER A 183 -8.88 6.36 -1.07
C SER A 183 -7.69 7.11 -1.60
N LEU A 184 -6.48 6.64 -1.30
CA LEU A 184 -5.20 7.19 -1.74
C LEU A 184 -4.40 6.13 -2.48
N ASN A 185 -3.89 6.47 -3.68
CA ASN A 185 -3.01 5.63 -4.46
C ASN A 185 -1.86 6.50 -5.02
N PRO A 186 -0.60 6.30 -4.60
CA PRO A 186 0.51 7.11 -5.10
C PRO A 186 0.76 6.92 -6.60
N GLY A 187 0.35 5.77 -7.15
CA GLY A 187 0.77 5.31 -8.44
C GLY A 187 2.24 4.91 -8.47
N ARG A 188 2.68 4.34 -9.58
CA ARG A 188 4.07 3.90 -9.77
C ARG A 188 4.58 4.38 -11.13
N PRO A 189 5.75 5.02 -11.23
CA PRO A 189 6.39 5.30 -12.51
C PRO A 189 7.04 4.01 -13.06
N ASP A 190 6.85 3.75 -14.36
CA ASP A 190 7.30 2.50 -14.99
C ASP A 190 8.84 2.35 -15.07
N THR A 191 9.58 3.45 -15.04
CA THR A 191 11.03 3.46 -15.37
C THR A 191 11.92 4.21 -14.40
N ALA A 192 11.37 4.82 -13.34
CA ALA A 192 12.15 5.69 -12.46
C ALA A 192 12.89 4.91 -11.37
N SER A 193 14.08 5.38 -11.01
CA SER A 193 14.82 4.93 -9.82
C SER A 193 14.24 5.47 -8.51
N THR A 194 13.26 6.37 -8.59
CA THR A 194 12.55 6.98 -7.48
C THR A 194 11.07 6.62 -7.53
N LEU A 195 10.42 6.64 -6.36
CA LEU A 195 9.00 6.34 -6.22
C LEU A 195 8.14 7.60 -6.24
N ASN A 196 6.90 7.45 -6.70
CA ASN A 196 5.84 8.29 -6.19
C ASN A 196 5.54 7.87 -4.75
N TYR A 197 5.29 8.82 -3.88
CA TYR A 197 4.89 8.54 -2.50
C TYR A 197 3.87 9.55 -2.00
N ILE A 198 3.16 9.16 -0.96
CA ILE A 198 2.23 10.04 -0.26
C ILE A 198 2.73 10.23 1.17
N GLY A 199 2.92 11.49 1.55
CA GLY A 199 3.16 11.89 2.93
C GLY A 199 1.85 12.35 3.56
N LEU A 200 1.47 11.76 4.70
CA LEU A 200 0.28 12.18 5.45
C LEU A 200 0.71 12.83 6.76
N ASP A 201 0.14 13.97 7.09
CA ASP A 201 0.16 14.53 8.46
C ASP A 201 -1.26 14.48 9.03
N LEU A 202 -1.56 13.41 9.77
CA LEU A 202 -2.89 13.18 10.33
C LEU A 202 -3.28 14.21 11.40
N ALA A 203 -2.31 14.84 12.06
CA ALA A 203 -2.59 15.89 13.05
C ALA A 203 -3.06 17.19 12.38
N ARG A 204 -2.53 17.48 11.20
CA ARG A 204 -2.89 18.67 10.41
C ARG A 204 -4.00 18.40 9.40
N GLY A 205 -4.37 17.13 9.17
CA GLY A 205 -5.29 16.74 8.12
C GLY A 205 -4.78 17.07 6.71
N VAL A 206 -3.47 17.00 6.50
CA VAL A 206 -2.83 17.31 5.22
C VAL A 206 -2.21 16.07 4.62
N VAL A 207 -2.45 15.87 3.35
CA VAL A 207 -1.85 14.80 2.53
C VAL A 207 -1.12 15.46 1.37
N ALA A 208 0.11 15.06 1.13
CA ALA A 208 0.92 15.50 0.01
C ALA A 208 1.36 14.28 -0.80
N ARG A 209 1.10 14.27 -2.11
CA ARG A 209 1.69 13.32 -3.04
C ARG A 209 2.89 13.96 -3.70
N SER A 210 4.04 13.32 -3.61
CA SER A 210 5.22 13.70 -4.39
C SER A 210 5.35 12.77 -5.59
N HIS A 211 5.49 13.37 -6.75
CA HIS A 211 5.69 12.69 -8.02
C HIS A 211 7.17 12.66 -8.39
N VAL A 212 7.58 11.66 -9.15
CA VAL A 212 8.97 11.51 -9.63
C VAL A 212 9.45 12.70 -10.47
N SER A 213 8.54 13.45 -11.11
CA SER A 213 8.85 14.70 -11.82
C SER A 213 9.31 15.84 -10.90
N GLY A 214 9.14 15.69 -9.59
CA GLY A 214 9.39 16.74 -8.58
C GLY A 214 8.15 17.54 -8.21
N ASP A 215 7.02 17.31 -8.91
CA ASP A 215 5.75 17.97 -8.58
C ASP A 215 5.18 17.42 -7.26
N THR A 216 4.51 18.30 -6.53
CA THR A 216 3.83 17.93 -5.28
C THR A 216 2.41 18.46 -5.29
N ASP A 217 1.45 17.53 -5.17
CA ASP A 217 0.03 17.83 -5.03
C ASP A 217 -0.39 17.74 -3.56
N PHE A 218 -1.37 18.55 -3.17
CA PHE A 218 -1.88 18.59 -1.80
C PHE A 218 -3.38 18.31 -1.74
N LEU A 219 -3.78 17.59 -0.70
CA LEU A 219 -5.17 17.35 -0.33
C LEU A 219 -5.35 17.66 1.16
N LYS A 220 -6.47 18.28 1.52
CA LYS A 220 -6.92 18.43 2.90
C LYS A 220 -7.97 17.34 3.19
N LEU A 221 -7.73 16.53 4.25
CA LEU A 221 -8.64 15.47 4.70
C LEU A 221 -9.86 16.04 5.44
#